data_b9d5f30b11b933ffa3fe13671abfb086
#
_entry.id   b9d5f30b11b933ffa3fe13671abfb086
#
_cell.length_a   1.000
_cell.length_b   1.000
_cell.length_c   1.000
_cell.angle_alpha   90.00
_cell.angle_beta   90.00
_cell.angle_gamma   90.00
#
_symmetry.space_group_name_H-M   'P 1'
#
loop_
_entity.id
_entity.type
_entity.pdbx_description
1 polymer ?
#
loop_
_entity_poly.entity_id
_entity_poly.type
_entity_poly.pdbx_seq_one_letter_code
_entity_poly.pdbx_strand_id
1 'polypeptide(L)' 'MIDHSMVRYVKSVYKKGDRIVCYDMHDPYAPITYGTEGTVTGVDDAGIIHVKWDNGRTLGLIYGVDGFAKC' A
#
# COMPACT_ATOMS: atom_id res chain seq x y z
N MET A 1 -17.20 7.18 3.01
CA MET A 1 -16.69 8.34 3.80
C MET A 1 -15.29 8.00 4.30
N ILE A 2 -14.37 8.95 4.20
CA ILE A 2 -13.00 8.76 4.69
C ILE A 2 -13.00 8.94 6.20
N ASP A 3 -12.45 7.95 6.90
CA ASP A 3 -12.25 8.02 8.34
C ASP A 3 -10.88 8.63 8.62
N HIS A 4 -10.86 9.85 9.15
CA HIS A 4 -9.62 10.55 9.45
C HIS A 4 -8.75 9.83 10.51
N SER A 5 -9.38 9.09 11.43
CA SER A 5 -8.65 8.28 12.40
C SER A 5 -7.90 7.14 11.71
N MET A 6 -8.54 6.51 10.73
CA MET A 6 -7.92 5.47 9.92
C MET A 6 -6.74 6.02 9.12
N VAL A 7 -6.92 7.18 8.49
CA VAL A 7 -5.85 7.82 7.72
C VAL A 7 -4.64 8.12 8.61
N ARG A 8 -4.86 8.68 9.80
CA ARG A 8 -3.79 8.95 10.76
C ARG A 8 -3.09 7.68 11.20
N TYR A 9 -3.85 6.62 11.46
CA TYR A 9 -3.28 5.32 11.83
C TYR A 9 -2.38 4.81 10.70
N VAL A 10 -2.89 4.78 9.48
CA VAL A 10 -2.14 4.29 8.32
C VAL A 10 -0.85 5.11 8.12
N LYS A 11 -0.94 6.44 8.22
CA LYS A 11 0.23 7.31 8.10
C LYS A 11 1.26 7.06 9.20
N SER A 12 0.83 6.65 10.39
CA SER A 12 1.75 6.38 11.50
C SER A 12 2.44 5.03 11.36
N VAL A 13 1.82 4.08 10.69
CA VAL A 13 2.34 2.71 10.55
C VAL A 13 3.19 2.56 9.28
N TYR A 14 2.72 3.13 8.16
CA TYR A 14 3.38 2.99 6.85
C TYR A 14 4.06 4.30 6.48
N LYS A 15 5.38 4.31 6.56
CA LYS A 15 6.18 5.52 6.34
C LYS A 15 7.02 5.39 5.10
N LYS A 16 7.34 6.52 4.49
CA LYS A 16 8.24 6.56 3.35
C LYS A 16 9.53 5.79 3.64
N GLY A 17 9.87 4.88 2.74
CA GLY A 17 11.04 4.03 2.88
C GLY A 17 10.76 2.66 3.46
N ASP A 18 9.58 2.44 4.03
CA ASP A 18 9.22 1.12 4.55
C ASP A 18 9.09 0.11 3.42
N ARG A 19 9.57 -1.11 3.66
CA ARG A 19 9.43 -2.22 2.72
C ARG A 19 8.18 -3.01 3.04
N ILE A 20 7.46 -3.41 2.00
CA ILE A 20 6.25 -4.22 2.14
C ILE A 20 6.23 -5.31 1.08
N VAL A 21 5.40 -6.33 1.32
CA VAL A 21 5.16 -7.43 0.39
C VAL A 21 3.67 -7.53 0.13
N CYS A 22 3.30 -7.75 -1.14
CA CYS A 22 1.91 -7.90 -1.56
C CYS A 22 1.50 -9.36 -1.44
N TYR A 23 0.37 -9.62 -0.78
CA TYR A 23 -0.24 -10.95 -0.72
C TYR A 23 -1.49 -11.06 -1.57
N ASP A 24 -2.33 -10.03 -1.59
CA ASP A 24 -3.60 -10.08 -2.30
C ASP A 24 -4.03 -8.66 -2.67
N MET A 25 -4.02 -8.36 -3.96
CA MET A 25 -4.40 -7.05 -4.46
C MET A 25 -5.72 -7.13 -5.21
N HIS A 26 -6.64 -6.24 -4.84
CA HIS A 26 -7.98 -6.21 -5.43
C HIS A 26 -8.09 -5.22 -6.60
N ASP A 27 -7.08 -5.17 -7.46
CA ASP A 27 -7.13 -4.41 -8.69
C ASP A 27 -7.61 -5.33 -9.83
N PRO A 28 -8.79 -5.05 -10.46
CA PRO A 28 -9.31 -5.91 -11.50
C PRO A 28 -8.55 -5.83 -12.83
N TYR A 29 -7.73 -4.81 -13.03
CA TYR A 29 -7.08 -4.57 -14.33
C TYR A 29 -5.64 -5.07 -14.37
N ALA A 30 -4.85 -4.76 -13.36
CA ALA A 30 -3.42 -5.05 -13.39
C ALA A 30 -2.89 -5.24 -11.96
N PRO A 31 -3.30 -6.31 -11.28
CA PRO A 31 -2.89 -6.54 -9.89
C PRO A 31 -1.39 -6.77 -9.77
N ILE A 32 -0.85 -6.41 -8.61
CA ILE A 32 0.52 -6.76 -8.25
C ILE A 32 0.53 -8.25 -7.87
N THR A 33 1.48 -8.98 -8.40
CA THR A 33 1.59 -10.43 -8.19
C THR A 33 1.91 -10.75 -6.72
N TYR A 34 1.33 -11.83 -6.22
CA TYR A 34 1.63 -12.34 -4.88
C TYR A 34 3.14 -12.44 -4.66
N GLY A 35 3.58 -11.96 -3.52
CA GLY A 35 4.99 -12.02 -3.13
C GLY A 35 5.86 -10.89 -3.68
N THR A 36 5.31 -10.00 -4.51
CA THR A 36 6.06 -8.84 -4.99
C THR A 36 6.32 -7.88 -3.84
N GLU A 37 7.56 -7.43 -3.70
CA GLU A 37 7.94 -6.46 -2.69
C GLU A 37 7.99 -5.06 -3.28
N GLY A 38 7.90 -4.07 -2.43
CA GLY A 38 7.97 -2.67 -2.83
C GLY A 38 8.38 -1.76 -1.68
N THR A 39 8.55 -0.48 -2.00
CA THR A 39 8.93 0.54 -1.04
C THR A 39 7.81 1.57 -0.95
N VAL A 40 7.36 1.85 0.27
CA VAL A 40 6.36 2.90 0.50
C VAL A 40 6.98 4.25 0.17
N THR A 41 6.28 5.04 -0.65
CA THR A 41 6.70 6.41 -0.99
C THR A 41 5.93 7.45 -0.19
N GLY A 42 4.80 7.08 0.38
CA GLY A 42 4.00 7.94 1.23
C GLY A 42 2.58 7.44 1.36
N VAL A 43 1.80 8.12 2.19
CA VAL A 43 0.37 7.86 2.36
C VAL A 43 -0.34 9.17 2.12
N ASP A 44 -1.36 9.18 1.25
CA ASP A 44 -2.08 10.42 0.95
C ASP A 44 -3.24 10.66 1.94
N ASP A 45 -3.92 11.79 1.76
CA ASP A 45 -4.99 12.20 2.67
C ASP A 45 -6.26 11.32 2.55
N ALA A 46 -6.35 10.51 1.51
CA ALA A 46 -7.40 9.51 1.38
C ALA A 46 -7.03 8.19 2.07
N GLY A 47 -5.83 8.08 2.62
CA GLY A 47 -5.36 6.87 3.29
C GLY A 47 -4.78 5.84 2.34
N ILE A 48 -4.53 6.20 1.08
CA ILE A 48 -3.94 5.28 0.11
C ILE A 48 -2.43 5.25 0.32
N ILE A 49 -1.90 4.05 0.48
CA ILE A 49 -0.47 3.81 0.66
C ILE A 49 0.17 3.73 -0.72
N HIS A 50 0.95 4.74 -1.09
CA HIS A 50 1.63 4.77 -2.37
C HIS A 50 2.91 3.94 -2.30
N VAL A 51 3.07 3.04 -3.26
CA VAL A 51 4.18 2.08 -3.27
C VAL A 51 4.85 2.08 -4.64
N LYS A 52 6.17 2.10 -4.63
CA LYS A 52 6.96 1.79 -5.81
C LYS A 52 7.38 0.33 -5.72
N TRP A 53 6.78 -0.49 -6.55
CA TRP A 53 7.01 -1.93 -6.55
C TRP A 53 8.31 -2.27 -7.27
N ASP A 54 8.97 -3.34 -6.82
CA ASP A 54 10.27 -3.74 -7.37
C ASP A 54 10.19 -4.18 -8.84
N ASN A 55 8.98 -4.49 -9.33
CA ASN A 55 8.76 -4.80 -10.74
C ASN A 55 8.66 -3.55 -11.63
N GLY A 56 8.92 -2.36 -11.09
CA GLY A 56 8.88 -1.09 -11.82
C GLY A 56 7.53 -0.39 -11.83
N ARG A 57 6.49 -1.00 -11.28
CA ARG A 57 5.16 -0.41 -11.23
C ARG A 57 5.00 0.49 -10.02
N THR A 58 4.08 1.45 -10.14
CA THR A 58 3.62 2.28 -9.03
C THR A 58 2.13 2.05 -8.89
N LEU A 59 1.68 1.51 -7.76
CA LEU A 59 0.28 1.21 -7.52
C LEU A 59 0.00 1.31 -6.03
N GLY A 60 -1.07 2.02 -5.67
CA GLY A 60 -1.42 2.25 -4.26
C GLY A 60 -2.13 1.04 -3.65
N LEU A 61 -2.02 0.95 -2.33
CA LEU A 61 -2.71 -0.08 -1.53
C LEU A 61 -3.78 0.58 -0.67
N ILE A 62 -4.90 -0.10 -0.52
CA ILE A 62 -5.99 0.34 0.34
C ILE A 62 -6.00 -0.53 1.59
N TYR A 63 -5.73 0.09 2.74
CA TYR A 63 -5.72 -0.60 4.02
C TYR A 63 -7.11 -1.20 4.31
N GLY A 64 -7.14 -2.46 4.67
CA GLY A 64 -8.38 -3.18 4.95
C GLY A 64 -9.04 -3.81 3.73
N VAL A 65 -8.56 -3.51 2.51
CA VAL A 65 -9.07 -4.09 1.27
C VAL A 65 -8.01 -4.98 0.63
N ASP A 66 -6.81 -4.44 0.44
CA ASP A 66 -5.70 -5.20 -0.15
C ASP A 66 -4.92 -5.94 0.94
N GLY A 67 -4.42 -7.13 0.61
CA GLY A 67 -3.62 -7.93 1.52
C GLY A 67 -2.13 -7.65 1.32
N PHE A 68 -1.47 -7.17 2.36
CA PHE A 68 -0.04 -6.87 2.34
C PHE A 68 0.50 -6.85 3.76
N ALA A 69 1.83 -6.88 3.88
CA ALA A 69 2.51 -6.82 5.17
C ALA A 69 3.84 -6.12 5.03
N LYS A 70 4.37 -5.61 6.15
CA LYS A 70 5.74 -5.11 6.19
C LYS A 70 6.72 -6.28 6.12
N CYS A 71 7.81 -6.04 5.42
CA CYS A 71 8.92 -6.99 5.39
C CYS A 71 9.80 -6.84 6.62
#